data_428b3b862bf54f427883475d9f4da40e
#
_entry.id   428b3b862bf54f427883475d9f4da40e
#
_cell.length_a   1.000
_cell.length_b   1.000
_cell.length_c   1.000
_cell.angle_alpha   90.00
_cell.angle_beta   90.00
_cell.angle_gamma   90.00
#
_symmetry.space_group_name_H-M   'P 1'
#
loop_
_entity.id
_entity.type
_entity.pdbx_description
1 polymer ?
#
loop_
_entity_poly.entity_id
_entity_poly.type
_entity_poly.pdbx_seq_one_letter_code
_entity_poly.pdbx_strand_id
1 'polypeptide(L)'
;MQPQQITVFFPCHSLEDFPTWLEGPQADDLLAAWTAAWHPALIAAAGCIPTWASIDSPPHVVARSIYIVPAAFDSRLAGDFAGTFEVCMIRWAVSRSAIVAESLSKLDAPAEVCAEHAAELHAIGLAWLLGELLARRMRSVTNLASTRFGQAVVDAAKAAVLADEETFRERLKEAYGFLEAARAQYYPADFWLLDLVLLAESTLGDELQSEIDSPVVATWVADAYLIESLSEKQPQILSQLREAVESGKIAPAGGSWDASPVANMAPETLLNDLKKGQAL
;
A
#
# COMPACT_ATOMS: atom_id res chain seq x y z
N MET A 1 -14.73 -5.42 -26.50
CA MET A 1 -13.63 -4.53 -26.99
C MET A 1 -12.32 -5.05 -26.42
N GLN A 2 -11.25 -5.16 -27.23
CA GLN A 2 -9.91 -5.47 -26.72
C GLN A 2 -9.18 -4.14 -26.45
N PRO A 3 -8.94 -3.78 -25.20
CA PRO A 3 -8.31 -2.50 -24.87
C PRO A 3 -6.82 -2.52 -25.21
N GLN A 4 -6.26 -1.33 -25.44
CA GLN A 4 -4.84 -1.13 -25.77
C GLN A 4 -4.14 -0.24 -24.75
N GLN A 5 -4.91 0.41 -23.88
CA GLN A 5 -4.41 1.33 -22.87
C GLN A 5 -5.38 1.39 -21.70
N ILE A 6 -4.82 1.58 -20.50
CA ILE A 6 -5.57 1.87 -19.27
C ILE A 6 -5.05 3.21 -18.76
N THR A 7 -5.93 4.19 -18.59
CA THR A 7 -5.57 5.53 -18.13
C THR A 7 -6.45 5.94 -16.96
N VAL A 8 -5.82 6.34 -15.87
CA VAL A 8 -6.50 6.92 -14.69
C VAL A 8 -6.29 8.43 -14.70
N PHE A 9 -7.35 9.20 -14.52
CA PHE A 9 -7.24 10.65 -14.43
C PHE A 9 -6.82 11.09 -13.04
N PHE A 10 -5.78 11.94 -12.99
CA PHE A 10 -5.27 12.53 -11.76
C PHE A 10 -5.63 14.02 -11.67
N PRO A 11 -5.93 14.54 -10.48
CA PRO A 11 -6.27 15.95 -10.26
C PRO A 11 -5.02 16.85 -10.14
N CYS A 12 -4.06 16.67 -11.04
CA CYS A 12 -2.80 17.42 -11.10
C CYS A 12 -2.37 17.60 -12.54
N HIS A 13 -1.54 18.62 -12.82
CA HIS A 13 -0.98 18.83 -14.16
C HIS A 13 0.24 17.92 -14.42
N SER A 14 1.02 17.68 -13.38
CA SER A 14 2.22 16.84 -13.41
C SER A 14 2.37 16.07 -12.08
N LEU A 15 3.26 15.09 -12.03
CA LEU A 15 3.54 14.38 -10.77
C LEU A 15 4.31 15.23 -9.74
N GLU A 16 4.94 16.33 -10.15
CA GLU A 16 5.58 17.29 -9.25
C GLU A 16 4.55 18.00 -8.35
N ASP A 17 3.37 18.28 -8.89
CA ASP A 17 2.25 18.93 -8.20
C ASP A 17 1.14 17.95 -7.78
N PHE A 18 1.47 16.66 -7.72
CA PHE A 18 0.55 15.63 -7.23
C PHE A 18 0.06 15.98 -5.81
N PRO A 19 -1.25 16.05 -5.58
CA PRO A 19 -1.80 16.48 -4.30
C PRO A 19 -1.58 15.41 -3.23
N THR A 20 -0.76 15.72 -2.23
CA THR A 20 -0.49 14.85 -1.08
C THR A 20 -1.34 15.18 0.14
N TRP A 21 -2.24 16.14 0.00
CA TRP A 21 -3.12 16.65 1.05
C TRP A 21 -4.59 16.27 0.86
N LEU A 22 -4.87 15.36 -0.10
CA LEU A 22 -6.24 14.86 -0.29
C LEU A 22 -6.68 14.07 0.94
N GLU A 23 -7.91 14.29 1.34
CA GLU A 23 -8.54 13.63 2.49
C GLU A 23 -9.95 13.14 2.14
N GLY A 24 -10.44 12.18 2.92
CA GLY A 24 -11.78 11.63 2.78
C GLY A 24 -12.09 11.15 1.36
N PRO A 25 -13.30 11.44 0.83
CA PRO A 25 -13.73 10.89 -0.46
C PRO A 25 -12.80 11.18 -1.63
N GLN A 26 -12.06 12.30 -1.61
CA GLN A 26 -11.12 12.62 -2.68
C GLN A 26 -9.91 11.67 -2.71
N ALA A 27 -9.36 11.36 -1.53
CA ALA A 27 -8.27 10.40 -1.41
C ALA A 27 -8.75 8.97 -1.72
N ASP A 28 -9.91 8.60 -1.16
CA ASP A 28 -10.48 7.28 -1.31
C ASP A 28 -10.80 6.96 -2.76
N ASP A 29 -11.45 7.87 -3.48
CA ASP A 29 -11.83 7.69 -4.87
C ASP A 29 -10.61 7.62 -5.80
N LEU A 30 -9.58 8.46 -5.55
CA LEU A 30 -8.34 8.42 -6.32
C LEU A 30 -7.58 7.11 -6.11
N LEU A 31 -7.49 6.65 -4.85
CA LEU A 31 -6.86 5.39 -4.50
C LEU A 31 -7.63 4.20 -5.08
N ALA A 32 -8.97 4.23 -5.00
CA ALA A 32 -9.83 3.21 -5.58
C ALA A 32 -9.65 3.12 -7.10
N ALA A 33 -9.64 4.27 -7.80
CA ALA A 33 -9.45 4.32 -9.24
C ALA A 33 -8.07 3.81 -9.67
N TRP A 34 -7.01 4.26 -8.99
CA TRP A 34 -5.65 3.81 -9.29
C TRP A 34 -5.47 2.32 -9.06
N THR A 35 -5.86 1.83 -7.88
CA THR A 35 -5.70 0.40 -7.55
C THR A 35 -6.59 -0.49 -8.42
N ALA A 36 -7.81 -0.05 -8.78
CA ALA A 36 -8.67 -0.80 -9.69
C ALA A 36 -8.03 -1.01 -11.06
N ALA A 37 -7.34 0.01 -11.59
CA ALA A 37 -6.64 -0.08 -12.88
C ALA A 37 -5.57 -1.20 -12.88
N TRP A 38 -4.98 -1.49 -11.73
CA TRP A 38 -3.97 -2.55 -11.57
C TRP A 38 -4.58 -3.95 -11.33
N HIS A 39 -5.87 -4.12 -11.55
CA HIS A 39 -6.48 -5.44 -11.45
C HIS A 39 -5.93 -6.39 -12.54
N PRO A 40 -5.52 -7.63 -12.20
CA PRO A 40 -4.89 -8.57 -13.14
C PRO A 40 -5.66 -8.75 -14.44
N ALA A 41 -6.98 -8.93 -14.36
CA ALA A 41 -7.80 -9.14 -15.55
C ALA A 41 -7.80 -7.93 -16.50
N LEU A 42 -7.71 -6.71 -15.99
CA LEU A 42 -7.63 -5.49 -16.83
C LEU A 42 -6.27 -5.39 -17.51
N ILE A 43 -5.19 -5.62 -16.77
CA ILE A 43 -3.82 -5.61 -17.31
C ILE A 43 -3.64 -6.71 -18.35
N ALA A 44 -4.12 -7.93 -18.08
CA ALA A 44 -4.04 -9.05 -19.00
C ALA A 44 -4.83 -8.77 -20.30
N ALA A 45 -6.02 -8.17 -20.19
CA ALA A 45 -6.85 -7.80 -21.34
C ALA A 45 -6.24 -6.67 -22.18
N ALA A 46 -5.61 -5.69 -21.53
CA ALA A 46 -4.98 -4.55 -22.21
C ALA A 46 -3.58 -4.89 -22.75
N GLY A 47 -2.88 -5.85 -22.15
CA GLY A 47 -1.49 -6.16 -22.48
C GLY A 47 -0.49 -5.06 -22.13
N CYS A 48 -0.87 -4.15 -21.24
CA CYS A 48 -0.02 -3.05 -20.77
C CYS A 48 -0.34 -2.68 -19.33
N ILE A 49 0.60 -2.02 -18.66
CA ILE A 49 0.37 -1.45 -17.33
C ILE A 49 -0.45 -0.15 -17.43
N PRO A 50 -1.20 0.19 -16.36
CA PRO A 50 -1.91 1.46 -16.29
C PRO A 50 -0.99 2.67 -16.37
N THR A 51 -1.52 3.73 -16.97
CA THR A 51 -0.91 5.06 -17.02
C THR A 51 -1.83 6.07 -16.34
N TRP A 52 -1.33 7.27 -16.11
CA TRP A 52 -2.14 8.39 -15.61
C TRP A 52 -2.18 9.53 -16.63
N ALA A 53 -3.20 10.38 -16.52
CA ALA A 53 -3.32 11.61 -17.29
C ALA A 53 -3.89 12.73 -16.42
N SER A 54 -3.56 13.99 -16.74
CA SER A 54 -4.16 15.14 -16.06
C SER A 54 -5.64 15.28 -16.41
N ILE A 55 -6.50 15.42 -15.40
CA ILE A 55 -7.92 15.70 -15.64
C ILE A 55 -8.16 17.14 -16.12
N ASP A 56 -7.27 18.07 -15.73
CA ASP A 56 -7.36 19.47 -16.11
C ASP A 56 -6.83 19.76 -17.53
N SER A 57 -6.04 18.81 -18.06
CA SER A 57 -5.46 18.87 -19.41
C SER A 57 -5.55 17.49 -20.03
N PRO A 58 -6.77 16.99 -20.29
CA PRO A 58 -6.97 15.64 -20.75
C PRO A 58 -6.29 15.42 -22.11
N PRO A 59 -5.69 14.24 -22.33
CA PRO A 59 -5.05 13.91 -23.59
C PRO A 59 -6.06 13.72 -24.70
N HIS A 60 -5.57 13.66 -25.94
CA HIS A 60 -6.42 13.21 -27.05
C HIS A 60 -6.93 11.79 -26.79
N VAL A 61 -8.21 11.58 -27.10
CA VAL A 61 -8.84 10.27 -26.93
C VAL A 61 -8.19 9.25 -27.84
N VAL A 62 -7.79 8.13 -27.27
CA VAL A 62 -7.29 6.96 -28.00
C VAL A 62 -8.39 5.91 -28.05
N ALA A 63 -8.75 5.46 -29.24
CA ALA A 63 -9.75 4.41 -29.41
C ALA A 63 -9.32 3.12 -28.71
N ARG A 64 -10.30 2.33 -28.26
CA ARG A 64 -10.08 1.08 -27.52
C ARG A 64 -9.25 1.26 -26.26
N SER A 65 -9.47 2.34 -25.54
CA SER A 65 -8.84 2.61 -24.26
C SER A 65 -9.85 2.48 -23.11
N ILE A 66 -9.33 2.17 -21.93
CA ILE A 66 -10.06 2.24 -20.67
C ILE A 66 -9.66 3.56 -20.01
N TYR A 67 -10.63 4.39 -19.72
CA TYR A 67 -10.45 5.63 -18.95
C TYR A 67 -11.21 5.52 -17.64
N ILE A 68 -10.50 5.69 -16.52
CA ILE A 68 -11.06 5.65 -15.18
C ILE A 68 -10.98 7.06 -14.58
N VAL A 69 -12.14 7.61 -14.24
CA VAL A 69 -12.27 8.93 -13.64
C VAL A 69 -12.65 8.75 -12.15
N PRO A 70 -11.81 9.17 -11.20
CA PRO A 70 -12.18 9.11 -9.78
C PRO A 70 -13.44 9.95 -9.54
N ALA A 71 -14.43 9.40 -8.84
CA ALA A 71 -15.76 10.00 -8.72
C ALA A 71 -15.74 11.41 -8.14
N ALA A 72 -14.87 11.67 -7.15
CA ALA A 72 -14.72 12.99 -6.53
C ALA A 72 -14.24 14.09 -7.50
N PHE A 73 -13.64 13.73 -8.64
CA PHE A 73 -13.11 14.68 -9.63
C PHE A 73 -13.87 14.65 -10.95
N ASP A 74 -14.92 13.84 -11.06
CA ASP A 74 -15.63 13.61 -12.33
C ASP A 74 -16.18 14.90 -12.96
N SER A 75 -16.63 15.85 -12.16
CA SER A 75 -17.15 17.14 -12.63
C SER A 75 -16.10 18.01 -13.36
N ARG A 76 -14.80 17.70 -13.21
CA ARG A 76 -13.71 18.43 -13.88
C ARG A 76 -13.49 17.95 -15.33
N LEU A 77 -13.96 16.74 -15.67
CA LEU A 77 -13.84 16.20 -17.04
C LEU A 77 -15.10 16.51 -17.84
N ALA A 78 -14.93 17.03 -19.05
CA ALA A 78 -16.04 17.30 -19.95
C ALA A 78 -16.89 16.04 -20.20
N GLY A 79 -18.21 16.20 -20.20
CA GLY A 79 -19.14 15.07 -20.37
C GLY A 79 -19.01 14.35 -21.71
N ASP A 80 -18.59 15.08 -22.74
CA ASP A 80 -18.37 14.62 -24.10
C ASP A 80 -16.91 14.26 -24.42
N PHE A 81 -16.05 14.12 -23.41
CA PHE A 81 -14.63 13.81 -23.59
C PHE A 81 -14.38 12.64 -24.55
N ALA A 82 -15.16 11.58 -24.44
CA ALA A 82 -15.01 10.41 -25.30
C ALA A 82 -15.43 10.67 -26.78
N GLY A 83 -16.27 11.68 -27.00
CA GLY A 83 -16.78 11.99 -28.34
C GLY A 83 -17.45 10.78 -29.00
N THR A 84 -17.03 10.48 -30.26
CA THR A 84 -17.51 9.33 -31.03
C THR A 84 -16.56 8.12 -30.94
N PHE A 85 -15.49 8.18 -30.16
CA PHE A 85 -14.54 7.08 -30.06
C PHE A 85 -15.10 5.91 -29.27
N GLU A 86 -14.80 4.70 -29.71
CA GLU A 86 -15.08 3.48 -28.98
C GLU A 86 -14.09 3.36 -27.80
N VAL A 87 -14.53 3.72 -26.61
CA VAL A 87 -13.74 3.67 -25.37
C VAL A 87 -14.57 3.11 -24.23
N CYS A 88 -13.90 2.53 -23.23
CA CYS A 88 -14.50 2.14 -21.98
C CYS A 88 -14.30 3.28 -20.97
N MET A 89 -15.35 4.09 -20.75
CA MET A 89 -15.35 5.14 -19.72
C MET A 89 -15.95 4.61 -18.43
N ILE A 90 -15.21 4.69 -17.33
CA ILE A 90 -15.67 4.39 -15.97
C ILE A 90 -15.76 5.71 -15.22
N ARG A 91 -16.97 6.09 -14.86
CA ARG A 91 -17.29 7.35 -14.17
C ARG A 91 -18.22 7.05 -13.00
N TRP A 92 -18.16 7.88 -11.97
CA TRP A 92 -19.07 7.82 -10.79
C TRP A 92 -18.93 6.58 -9.91
N ALA A 93 -18.03 5.65 -10.21
CA ALA A 93 -17.79 4.49 -9.37
C ALA A 93 -16.87 4.90 -8.19
N VAL A 94 -17.36 4.71 -6.97
CA VAL A 94 -16.72 5.18 -5.72
C VAL A 94 -15.89 4.09 -5.02
N SER A 95 -15.89 2.87 -5.52
CA SER A 95 -15.12 1.78 -4.91
C SER A 95 -14.32 1.00 -5.93
N ARG A 96 -13.18 0.47 -5.50
CA ARG A 96 -12.33 -0.40 -6.34
C ARG A 96 -13.10 -1.54 -6.96
N SER A 97 -13.93 -2.24 -6.17
CA SER A 97 -14.72 -3.37 -6.65
C SER A 97 -15.75 -2.97 -7.71
N ALA A 98 -16.42 -1.82 -7.54
CA ALA A 98 -17.36 -1.30 -8.52
C ALA A 98 -16.66 -0.92 -9.83
N ILE A 99 -15.51 -0.25 -9.77
CA ILE A 99 -14.71 0.11 -10.94
C ILE A 99 -14.27 -1.13 -11.71
N VAL A 100 -13.75 -2.14 -11.00
CA VAL A 100 -13.32 -3.41 -11.60
C VAL A 100 -14.50 -4.12 -12.26
N ALA A 101 -15.62 -4.30 -11.54
CA ALA A 101 -16.79 -4.98 -12.06
C ALA A 101 -17.35 -4.31 -13.32
N GLU A 102 -17.48 -2.98 -13.31
CA GLU A 102 -17.94 -2.21 -14.46
C GLU A 102 -16.98 -2.33 -15.65
N SER A 103 -15.67 -2.23 -15.39
CA SER A 103 -14.64 -2.37 -16.44
C SER A 103 -14.68 -3.75 -17.10
N LEU A 104 -14.71 -4.83 -16.31
CA LEU A 104 -14.75 -6.20 -16.79
C LEU A 104 -16.03 -6.50 -17.57
N SER A 105 -17.17 -6.00 -17.09
CA SER A 105 -18.46 -6.13 -17.81
C SER A 105 -18.42 -5.48 -19.20
N LYS A 106 -17.83 -4.28 -19.32
CA LYS A 106 -17.72 -3.56 -20.60
C LYS A 106 -16.71 -4.22 -21.56
N LEU A 107 -15.74 -4.96 -21.02
CA LEU A 107 -14.70 -5.63 -21.82
C LEU A 107 -15.04 -7.07 -22.20
N ASP A 108 -16.09 -7.63 -21.63
CA ASP A 108 -16.41 -9.06 -21.72
C ASP A 108 -15.19 -9.94 -21.31
N ALA A 109 -14.51 -9.51 -20.26
CA ALA A 109 -13.31 -10.15 -19.74
C ALA A 109 -13.64 -11.09 -18.55
N PRO A 110 -12.85 -12.18 -18.34
CA PRO A 110 -13.06 -13.07 -17.21
C PRO A 110 -12.94 -12.31 -15.89
N ALA A 111 -13.91 -12.53 -15.00
CA ALA A 111 -14.01 -11.82 -13.72
C ALA A 111 -13.28 -12.52 -12.56
N GLU A 112 -13.04 -13.83 -12.67
CA GLU A 112 -12.47 -14.60 -11.57
C GLU A 112 -10.95 -14.54 -11.57
N VAL A 113 -10.42 -13.81 -10.61
CA VAL A 113 -9.00 -13.80 -10.25
C VAL A 113 -8.91 -13.95 -8.75
N CYS A 114 -7.94 -14.72 -8.27
CA CYS A 114 -7.67 -14.86 -6.85
C CYS A 114 -7.49 -13.49 -6.18
N ALA A 115 -8.14 -13.29 -5.03
CA ALA A 115 -8.09 -12.01 -4.31
C ALA A 115 -6.66 -11.64 -3.88
N GLU A 116 -5.83 -12.64 -3.54
CA GLU A 116 -4.42 -12.45 -3.19
C GLU A 116 -3.63 -11.94 -4.40
N HIS A 117 -3.80 -12.52 -5.59
CA HIS A 117 -3.14 -12.05 -6.81
C HIS A 117 -3.55 -10.61 -7.16
N ALA A 118 -4.83 -10.29 -6.98
CA ALA A 118 -5.30 -8.92 -7.18
C ALA A 118 -4.66 -7.95 -6.18
N ALA A 119 -4.55 -8.33 -4.91
CA ALA A 119 -3.92 -7.52 -3.87
C ALA A 119 -2.44 -7.25 -4.16
N GLU A 120 -1.70 -8.25 -4.62
CA GLU A 120 -0.29 -8.12 -4.99
C GLU A 120 -0.09 -7.15 -6.16
N LEU A 121 -0.91 -7.24 -7.21
CA LEU A 121 -0.82 -6.30 -8.33
C LEU A 121 -1.29 -4.88 -7.95
N HIS A 122 -2.25 -4.73 -7.05
CA HIS A 122 -2.59 -3.42 -6.48
C HIS A 122 -1.40 -2.82 -5.71
N ALA A 123 -0.70 -3.64 -4.91
CA ALA A 123 0.47 -3.20 -4.14
C ALA A 123 1.62 -2.76 -5.05
N ILE A 124 1.90 -3.53 -6.11
CA ILE A 124 2.95 -3.17 -7.07
C ILE A 124 2.62 -1.89 -7.82
N GLY A 125 1.34 -1.65 -8.12
CA GLY A 125 0.87 -0.41 -8.75
C GLY A 125 1.04 0.83 -7.86
N LEU A 126 0.81 0.67 -6.56
CA LEU A 126 1.09 1.72 -5.57
C LEU A 126 2.59 1.97 -5.42
N ALA A 127 3.40 0.92 -5.34
CA ALA A 127 4.85 1.02 -5.23
C ALA A 127 5.45 1.70 -6.46
N TRP A 128 4.95 1.39 -7.66
CA TRP A 128 5.34 2.06 -8.90
C TRP A 128 5.01 3.56 -8.86
N LEU A 129 3.78 3.92 -8.50
CA LEU A 129 3.37 5.32 -8.42
C LEU A 129 4.19 6.10 -7.41
N LEU A 130 4.43 5.54 -6.22
CA LEU A 130 5.27 6.16 -5.19
C LEU A 130 6.71 6.38 -5.68
N GLY A 131 7.27 5.43 -6.43
CA GLY A 131 8.58 5.56 -7.04
C GLY A 131 8.64 6.70 -8.06
N GLU A 132 7.63 6.84 -8.92
CA GLU A 132 7.53 7.93 -9.89
C GLU A 132 7.37 9.30 -9.19
N LEU A 133 6.49 9.38 -8.17
CA LEU A 133 6.31 10.60 -7.38
C LEU A 133 7.61 11.02 -6.69
N LEU A 134 8.33 10.07 -6.12
CA LEU A 134 9.60 10.32 -5.46
C LEU A 134 10.65 10.84 -6.45
N ALA A 135 10.80 10.16 -7.60
CA ALA A 135 11.72 10.57 -8.65
C ALA A 135 11.47 12.01 -9.09
N ARG A 136 10.22 12.38 -9.33
CA ARG A 136 9.86 13.74 -9.74
C ARG A 136 10.12 14.76 -8.65
N ARG A 137 9.76 14.48 -7.41
CA ARG A 137 10.03 15.39 -6.28
C ARG A 137 11.52 15.61 -6.02
N MET A 138 12.33 14.59 -6.22
CA MET A 138 13.79 14.69 -6.12
C MET A 138 14.42 15.30 -7.38
N ARG A 139 13.63 15.68 -8.37
CA ARG A 139 14.09 16.19 -9.67
C ARG A 139 15.11 15.24 -10.31
N SER A 140 14.89 13.96 -10.14
CA SER A 140 15.73 12.90 -10.66
C SER A 140 15.00 12.17 -11.79
N VAL A 141 15.75 11.52 -12.66
CA VAL A 141 15.22 10.64 -13.67
C VAL A 141 15.23 9.23 -13.10
N THR A 142 14.09 8.55 -13.12
CA THR A 142 14.06 7.14 -12.72
C THR A 142 14.92 6.29 -13.65
N ASN A 143 15.69 5.37 -13.09
CA ASN A 143 16.43 4.35 -13.84
C ASN A 143 15.59 3.07 -14.03
N LEU A 144 14.30 3.11 -13.66
CA LEU A 144 13.41 1.98 -13.84
C LEU A 144 13.39 1.56 -15.33
N ALA A 145 13.72 0.31 -15.57
CA ALA A 145 13.59 -0.30 -16.89
C ALA A 145 12.10 -0.52 -17.23
N SER A 146 11.37 0.59 -17.48
CA SER A 146 9.91 0.65 -17.56
C SER A 146 9.30 -0.38 -18.51
N THR A 147 9.95 -0.63 -19.65
CA THR A 147 9.47 -1.65 -20.62
C THR A 147 9.55 -3.07 -20.03
N ARG A 148 10.68 -3.41 -19.37
CA ARG A 148 10.86 -4.74 -18.77
C ARG A 148 9.99 -4.92 -17.53
N PHE A 149 9.88 -3.90 -16.71
CA PHE A 149 8.95 -3.87 -15.58
C PHE A 149 7.51 -4.09 -16.06
N GLY A 150 7.07 -3.31 -17.05
CA GLY A 150 5.71 -3.43 -17.61
C GLY A 150 5.45 -4.82 -18.17
N GLN A 151 6.43 -5.43 -18.86
CA GLN A 151 6.29 -6.80 -19.39
C GLN A 151 6.17 -7.83 -18.25
N ALA A 152 6.99 -7.74 -17.21
CA ALA A 152 6.91 -8.64 -16.06
C ALA A 152 5.54 -8.55 -15.37
N VAL A 153 5.01 -7.35 -15.18
CA VAL A 153 3.67 -7.14 -14.61
C VAL A 153 2.57 -7.70 -15.51
N VAL A 154 2.65 -7.49 -16.82
CA VAL A 154 1.66 -8.04 -17.79
C VAL A 154 1.70 -9.56 -17.78
N ASP A 155 2.87 -10.16 -17.73
CA ASP A 155 3.01 -11.62 -17.71
C ASP A 155 2.52 -12.20 -16.37
N ALA A 156 2.79 -11.52 -15.24
CA ALA A 156 2.19 -11.87 -13.95
C ALA A 156 0.65 -11.78 -14.01
N ALA A 157 0.09 -10.71 -14.57
CA ALA A 157 -1.35 -10.53 -14.69
C ALA A 157 -2.00 -11.65 -15.54
N LYS A 158 -1.36 -12.06 -16.64
CA LYS A 158 -1.84 -13.18 -17.47
C LYS A 158 -1.79 -14.49 -16.70
N ALA A 159 -0.71 -14.74 -15.97
CA ALA A 159 -0.57 -15.95 -15.13
C ALA A 159 -1.65 -15.98 -14.02
N ALA A 160 -1.94 -14.84 -13.40
CA ALA A 160 -3.02 -14.72 -12.42
C ALA A 160 -4.41 -15.07 -12.99
N VAL A 161 -4.70 -14.63 -14.21
CA VAL A 161 -5.96 -14.94 -14.91
C VAL A 161 -6.04 -16.44 -15.28
N LEU A 162 -4.91 -17.07 -15.57
CA LEU A 162 -4.82 -18.49 -15.89
C LEU A 162 -4.69 -19.39 -14.64
N ALA A 163 -4.67 -18.81 -13.45
CA ALA A 163 -4.39 -19.50 -12.18
C ALA A 163 -3.05 -20.28 -12.17
N ASP A 164 -2.06 -19.78 -12.92
CA ASP A 164 -0.69 -20.31 -12.95
C ASP A 164 0.14 -19.66 -11.83
N GLU A 165 0.11 -20.26 -10.65
CA GLU A 165 0.74 -19.75 -9.43
C GLU A 165 2.26 -19.62 -9.56
N GLU A 166 2.91 -20.61 -10.19
CA GLU A 166 4.37 -20.63 -10.31
C GLU A 166 4.86 -19.46 -11.17
N THR A 167 4.29 -19.32 -12.37
CA THR A 167 4.62 -18.22 -13.28
C THR A 167 4.24 -16.86 -12.67
N PHE A 168 3.10 -16.78 -11.97
CA PHE A 168 2.69 -15.55 -11.29
C PHE A 168 3.75 -15.08 -10.29
N ARG A 169 4.19 -15.95 -9.39
CA ARG A 169 5.19 -15.60 -8.36
C ARG A 169 6.54 -15.25 -8.96
N GLU A 170 6.96 -15.98 -10.00
CA GLU A 170 8.22 -15.67 -10.70
C GLU A 170 8.20 -14.26 -11.31
N ARG A 171 7.15 -13.93 -12.06
CA ARG A 171 7.02 -12.63 -12.73
C ARG A 171 6.78 -11.49 -11.75
N LEU A 172 6.03 -11.74 -10.68
CA LEU A 172 5.83 -10.76 -9.61
C LEU A 172 7.16 -10.43 -8.92
N LYS A 173 7.98 -11.44 -8.59
CA LYS A 173 9.30 -11.25 -8.02
C LYS A 173 10.23 -10.46 -8.96
N GLU A 174 10.19 -10.74 -10.27
CA GLU A 174 10.94 -9.98 -11.26
C GLU A 174 10.51 -8.50 -11.28
N ALA A 175 9.20 -8.24 -11.25
CA ALA A 175 8.66 -6.88 -11.23
C ALA A 175 9.08 -6.11 -9.96
N TYR A 176 9.01 -6.73 -8.79
CA TYR A 176 9.50 -6.13 -7.54
C TYR A 176 11.00 -5.86 -7.58
N GLY A 177 11.80 -6.75 -8.19
CA GLY A 177 13.23 -6.55 -8.36
C GLY A 177 13.57 -5.28 -9.17
N PHE A 178 12.78 -4.94 -10.19
CA PHE A 178 12.94 -3.68 -10.92
C PHE A 178 12.62 -2.45 -10.05
N LEU A 179 11.57 -2.52 -9.22
CA LEU A 179 11.21 -1.43 -8.30
C LEU A 179 12.26 -1.26 -7.21
N GLU A 180 12.77 -2.36 -6.66
CA GLU A 180 13.84 -2.33 -5.67
C GLU A 180 15.12 -1.71 -6.22
N ALA A 181 15.55 -2.11 -7.42
CA ALA A 181 16.70 -1.53 -8.09
C ALA A 181 16.52 -0.03 -8.37
N ALA A 182 15.32 0.41 -8.76
CA ALA A 182 15.02 1.83 -8.95
C ALA A 182 15.05 2.59 -7.62
N ARG A 183 14.50 2.01 -6.54
CA ARG A 183 14.50 2.62 -5.21
C ARG A 183 15.91 2.76 -4.64
N ALA A 184 16.77 1.77 -4.84
CA ALA A 184 18.16 1.79 -4.34
C ALA A 184 18.97 3.00 -4.84
N GLN A 185 18.57 3.59 -5.96
CA GLN A 185 19.15 4.83 -6.47
C GLN A 185 18.89 6.03 -5.53
N TYR A 186 17.73 6.09 -4.91
CA TYR A 186 17.32 7.20 -4.05
C TYR A 186 17.66 6.97 -2.58
N TYR A 187 17.65 5.71 -2.18
CA TYR A 187 17.90 5.27 -0.80
C TYR A 187 18.98 4.18 -0.81
N PRO A 188 20.25 4.56 -0.87
CA PRO A 188 21.34 3.58 -0.86
C PRO A 188 21.54 2.91 0.52
N ALA A 189 20.65 3.17 1.47
CA ALA A 189 20.67 2.58 2.80
C ALA A 189 19.65 1.44 2.93
N ASP A 190 19.96 0.45 3.74
CA ASP A 190 19.01 -0.58 4.13
C ASP A 190 17.93 0.05 5.00
N PHE A 191 16.66 -0.25 4.68
CA PHE A 191 15.53 0.13 5.50
C PHE A 191 15.09 -1.08 6.32
N TRP A 192 14.97 -0.86 7.61
CA TRP A 192 14.37 -1.82 8.50
C TRP A 192 12.94 -1.37 8.79
N LEU A 193 11.96 -2.21 8.46
CA LEU A 193 10.61 -1.99 8.92
C LEU A 193 10.54 -2.51 10.36
N LEU A 194 10.31 -1.59 11.29
CA LEU A 194 10.03 -1.94 12.68
C LEU A 194 8.51 -1.87 12.86
N ASP A 195 7.91 -2.98 13.14
CA ASP A 195 6.53 -3.00 13.60
C ASP A 195 6.56 -2.75 15.12
N LEU A 196 6.06 -1.58 15.53
CA LEU A 196 6.06 -1.13 16.93
C LEU A 196 4.65 -1.23 17.50
N VAL A 197 4.48 -2.14 18.43
CA VAL A 197 3.25 -2.26 19.22
C VAL A 197 3.46 -1.52 20.54
N LEU A 198 2.69 -0.45 20.75
CA LEU A 198 2.71 0.29 22.02
C LEU A 198 1.70 -0.31 22.98
N LEU A 199 2.18 -0.83 24.11
CA LEU A 199 1.31 -1.25 25.20
C LEU A 199 0.89 -0.04 26.03
N ALA A 200 -0.40 0.06 26.32
CA ALA A 200 -1.01 1.06 27.18
C ALA A 200 -2.07 0.39 28.07
N GLU A 201 -2.46 1.02 29.16
CA GLU A 201 -3.52 0.47 30.03
C GLU A 201 -4.84 0.19 29.29
N SER A 202 -5.14 0.99 28.27
CA SER A 202 -6.34 0.85 27.43
C SER A 202 -6.30 -0.35 26.48
N THR A 203 -5.11 -0.90 26.19
CA THR A 203 -4.93 -2.03 25.25
C THR A 203 -4.68 -3.37 25.97
N LEU A 204 -4.76 -3.40 27.29
CA LEU A 204 -4.59 -4.61 28.12
C LEU A 204 -5.87 -5.46 28.17
N GLY A 205 -6.35 -5.93 27.06
CA GLY A 205 -7.58 -6.74 26.98
C GLY A 205 -7.53 -7.74 25.85
N ASP A 206 -8.66 -7.94 25.20
CA ASP A 206 -8.79 -8.83 24.06
C ASP A 206 -7.88 -8.41 22.89
N GLU A 207 -7.57 -7.13 22.78
CA GLU A 207 -6.64 -6.59 21.77
C GLU A 207 -5.22 -7.10 22.01
N LEU A 208 -4.77 -7.13 23.27
CA LEU A 208 -3.44 -7.65 23.63
C LEU A 208 -3.31 -9.14 23.27
N GLN A 209 -4.37 -9.93 23.52
CA GLN A 209 -4.37 -11.34 23.16
C GLN A 209 -4.31 -11.51 21.62
N SER A 210 -5.06 -10.70 20.88
CA SER A 210 -5.05 -10.73 19.42
C SER A 210 -3.66 -10.43 18.84
N GLU A 211 -2.94 -9.48 19.44
CA GLU A 211 -1.57 -9.15 19.05
C GLU A 211 -0.57 -10.26 19.40
N ILE A 212 -0.71 -10.90 20.56
CA ILE A 212 0.12 -12.06 20.93
C ILE A 212 -0.11 -13.22 19.95
N ASP A 213 -1.34 -13.42 19.49
CA ASP A 213 -1.71 -14.48 18.56
C ASP A 213 -1.35 -14.17 17.09
N SER A 214 -1.07 -12.90 16.77
CA SER A 214 -0.67 -12.46 15.44
C SER A 214 0.56 -13.24 14.93
N PRO A 215 0.60 -13.66 13.66
CA PRO A 215 1.78 -14.34 13.10
C PRO A 215 2.95 -13.38 12.78
N VAL A 216 2.75 -12.08 12.94
CA VAL A 216 3.75 -11.05 12.61
C VAL A 216 4.73 -10.88 13.75
N VAL A 217 6.04 -10.84 13.42
CA VAL A 217 7.09 -10.49 14.40
C VAL A 217 7.06 -8.99 14.63
N ALA A 218 6.91 -8.58 15.89
CA ALA A 218 6.78 -7.18 16.26
C ALA A 218 7.74 -6.78 17.39
N THR A 219 8.07 -5.48 17.44
CA THR A 219 8.77 -4.88 18.58
C THR A 219 7.74 -4.24 19.49
N TRP A 220 7.70 -4.67 20.76
CA TRP A 220 6.74 -4.17 21.71
C TRP A 220 7.39 -3.16 22.65
N VAL A 221 6.79 -2.00 22.73
CA VAL A 221 7.23 -0.91 23.62
C VAL A 221 6.28 -0.84 24.80
N ALA A 222 6.82 -1.05 25.98
CA ALA A 222 6.05 -1.04 27.23
C ALA A 222 6.85 -0.39 28.35
N ASP A 223 6.13 0.22 29.28
CA ASP A 223 6.68 0.63 30.56
C ASP A 223 6.76 -0.56 31.50
N ALA A 224 7.77 -0.58 32.37
CA ALA A 224 7.91 -1.63 33.37
C ALA A 224 6.71 -1.70 34.32
N TYR A 225 6.11 -0.56 34.64
CA TYR A 225 4.89 -0.49 35.46
C TYR A 225 3.72 -1.26 34.84
N LEU A 226 3.54 -1.18 33.48
CA LEU A 226 2.50 -1.96 32.79
C LEU A 226 2.77 -3.47 32.88
N ILE A 227 4.02 -3.89 32.77
CA ILE A 227 4.42 -5.30 32.90
C ILE A 227 4.16 -5.79 34.35
N GLU A 228 4.49 -4.99 35.36
CA GLU A 228 4.16 -5.30 36.76
C GLU A 228 2.64 -5.41 36.96
N SER A 229 1.87 -4.46 36.43
CA SER A 229 0.40 -4.49 36.46
C SER A 229 -0.19 -5.73 35.78
N LEU A 230 0.38 -6.18 34.65
CA LEU A 230 0.01 -7.45 34.00
C LEU A 230 0.28 -8.65 34.87
N SER A 231 1.41 -8.65 35.63
CA SER A 231 1.74 -9.74 36.52
C SER A 231 0.71 -9.93 37.66
N GLU A 232 0.11 -8.84 38.10
CA GLU A 232 -0.89 -8.85 39.17
C GLU A 232 -2.30 -9.14 38.67
N LYS A 233 -2.70 -8.50 37.54
CA LYS A 233 -4.07 -8.54 37.01
C LYS A 233 -4.32 -9.69 36.05
N GLN A 234 -3.33 -10.07 35.23
CA GLN A 234 -3.46 -11.01 34.12
C GLN A 234 -2.21 -11.92 33.96
N PRO A 235 -1.89 -12.74 34.97
CA PRO A 235 -0.65 -13.55 34.98
C PRO A 235 -0.58 -14.56 33.80
N GLN A 236 -1.71 -14.99 33.27
CA GLN A 236 -1.75 -15.90 32.14
C GLN A 236 -1.26 -15.20 30.87
N ILE A 237 -1.68 -13.96 30.61
CA ILE A 237 -1.23 -13.17 29.46
C ILE A 237 0.27 -12.88 29.59
N LEU A 238 0.75 -12.56 30.78
CA LEU A 238 2.18 -12.38 31.00
C LEU A 238 2.99 -13.63 30.69
N SER A 239 2.46 -14.83 31.00
CA SER A 239 3.13 -16.09 30.63
C SER A 239 3.23 -16.28 29.12
N GLN A 240 2.15 -16.01 28.38
CA GLN A 240 2.14 -16.07 26.93
C GLN A 240 3.07 -15.03 26.29
N LEU A 241 3.12 -13.83 26.85
CA LEU A 241 4.04 -12.80 26.41
C LEU A 241 5.51 -13.24 26.60
N ARG A 242 5.85 -13.87 27.73
CA ARG A 242 7.18 -14.42 27.96
C ARG A 242 7.54 -15.50 26.92
N GLU A 243 6.64 -16.42 26.65
CA GLU A 243 6.84 -17.44 25.61
C GLU A 243 7.07 -16.82 24.24
N ALA A 244 6.31 -15.75 23.88
CA ALA A 244 6.44 -15.04 22.63
C ALA A 244 7.80 -14.31 22.53
N VAL A 245 8.30 -13.76 23.62
CA VAL A 245 9.64 -13.14 23.70
C VAL A 245 10.73 -14.22 23.59
N GLU A 246 10.62 -15.31 24.32
CA GLU A 246 11.60 -16.41 24.31
C GLU A 246 11.68 -17.09 22.93
N SER A 247 10.55 -17.19 22.22
CA SER A 247 10.51 -17.71 20.85
C SER A 247 11.02 -16.73 19.79
N GLY A 248 11.31 -15.48 20.16
CA GLY A 248 11.74 -14.43 19.22
C GLY A 248 10.60 -13.82 18.38
N LYS A 249 9.34 -14.12 18.69
CA LYS A 249 8.17 -13.55 18.04
C LYS A 249 7.96 -12.09 18.43
N ILE A 250 8.27 -11.76 19.69
CA ILE A 250 8.18 -10.40 20.22
C ILE A 250 9.56 -9.96 20.69
N ALA A 251 10.00 -8.79 20.25
CA ALA A 251 11.19 -8.14 20.74
C ALA A 251 10.79 -7.03 21.75
N PRO A 252 11.06 -7.16 23.02
CA PRO A 252 10.72 -6.11 23.99
C PRO A 252 11.65 -4.89 23.79
N ALA A 253 11.05 -3.70 23.80
CA ALA A 253 11.75 -2.42 23.79
C ALA A 253 11.17 -1.50 24.87
N GLY A 254 11.94 -0.49 25.25
CA GLY A 254 11.60 0.42 26.34
C GLY A 254 12.63 0.31 27.46
N GLY A 255 12.17 0.30 28.70
CA GLY A 255 13.05 0.19 29.86
C GLY A 255 12.91 1.32 30.88
N SER A 256 11.97 2.24 30.62
CA SER A 256 11.50 3.19 31.64
C SER A 256 10.55 2.50 32.62
N TRP A 257 10.50 2.99 33.84
CA TRP A 257 9.50 2.51 34.78
C TRP A 257 8.09 2.96 34.42
N ASP A 258 7.96 4.22 34.00
CA ASP A 258 6.69 4.87 33.68
C ASP A 258 6.84 5.75 32.43
N ALA A 259 5.74 5.91 31.66
CA ALA A 259 5.66 6.74 30.45
C ALA A 259 5.72 8.24 30.74
N SER A 260 6.75 8.67 31.43
CA SER A 260 6.94 10.07 31.78
C SER A 260 7.55 10.87 30.62
N PRO A 261 7.19 12.16 30.44
CA PRO A 261 7.74 12.99 29.37
C PRO A 261 9.22 13.29 29.63
N VAL A 262 10.09 12.49 29.05
CA VAL A 262 11.57 12.54 29.21
C VAL A 262 12.14 13.96 29.05
N ALA A 263 11.56 14.74 28.12
CA ALA A 263 12.00 16.13 27.88
C ALA A 263 11.86 17.06 29.10
N ASN A 264 11.02 16.70 30.06
CA ASN A 264 10.73 17.51 31.28
C ASN A 264 11.38 16.93 32.54
N MET A 265 12.14 15.84 32.40
CA MET A 265 12.77 15.16 33.55
C MET A 265 14.18 15.69 33.79
N ALA A 266 14.55 15.81 35.08
CA ALA A 266 15.96 15.99 35.43
C ALA A 266 16.77 14.72 35.10
N PRO A 267 18.04 14.82 34.68
CA PRO A 267 18.86 13.68 34.30
C PRO A 267 18.95 12.58 35.37
N GLU A 268 19.02 12.96 36.63
CA GLU A 268 19.06 12.02 37.75
C GLU A 268 17.73 11.26 37.90
N THR A 269 16.62 11.94 37.69
CA THR A 269 15.27 11.34 37.72
C THR A 269 15.13 10.33 36.61
N LEU A 270 15.51 10.69 35.40
CA LEU A 270 15.50 9.80 34.26
C LEU A 270 16.38 8.57 34.47
N LEU A 271 17.57 8.77 34.99
CA LEU A 271 18.50 7.67 35.30
C LEU A 271 17.93 6.69 36.34
N ASN A 272 17.27 7.20 37.37
CA ASN A 272 16.61 6.39 38.38
C ASN A 272 15.39 5.64 37.81
N ASP A 273 14.61 6.28 36.99
CA ASP A 273 13.47 5.69 36.30
C ASP A 273 13.92 4.50 35.43
N LEU A 274 14.93 4.70 34.57
CA LEU A 274 15.51 3.64 33.73
C LEU A 274 16.10 2.50 34.56
N LYS A 275 16.82 2.81 35.66
CA LYS A 275 17.37 1.78 36.57
C LYS A 275 16.26 0.93 37.20
N LYS A 276 15.17 1.56 37.61
CA LYS A 276 14.02 0.88 38.19
C LYS A 276 13.33 0.00 37.18
N GLY A 277 13.10 0.53 35.97
CA GLY A 277 12.43 -0.20 34.90
C GLY A 277 13.22 -1.40 34.35
N GLN A 278 14.55 -1.30 34.31
CA GLN A 278 15.41 -2.41 33.87
C GLN A 278 15.67 -3.48 34.93
N ALA A 279 15.27 -3.24 36.18
CA ALA A 279 15.42 -4.21 37.28
C ALA A 279 14.24 -5.19 37.38
N LEU A 280 13.17 -4.98 36.63
CA LEU A 280 11.99 -5.84 36.55
C LEU A 280 12.16 -6.94 35.51
#